data_c70a0a3ff033e50509564db6e122e38a
#
_entry.id   c70a0a3ff033e50509564db6e122e38a
#
_cell.length_a   1.000
_cell.length_b   1.000
_cell.length_c   1.000
_cell.angle_alpha   90.00
_cell.angle_beta   90.00
_cell.angle_gamma   90.00
#
_symmetry.space_group_name_H-M   'P 1'
#
loop_
_entity.id
_entity.type
_entity.pdbx_description
1 polymer ?
#
loop_
_entity_poly.entity_id
_entity_poly.type
_entity_poly.pdbx_seq_one_letter_code
_entity_poly.pdbx_strand_id
1 'polypeptide(L)'
;MIRVLHTGDWHIGQTLRGFSREREHDAVFGCLERLVAEREVDALVVAGDVFDSQNPSGESQARFYALMARLHAARPAMTIVITAGNHDAAGRLEAPRPLLEAIGVHVVGNVRRRDGAIDLERHLVPVRAGNGEVAAQVLAVSYPTAACLPPLSSLGSERRIGETSPIVRAVRDLYGQLFEAARPRLAGLPLLVTGHLHVAGGLESEGAERRILVGGEHAVPADVFPEEARYVALGHLHRAQALGNGQVRYCGSLIPLSAAEQPYRHGVTLVTLGAGAAEIE
;
A
#
# COMPACT_ATOMS: atom_id res chain seq x y z
N MET A 1 4.37 3.78 -21.50
CA MET A 1 3.24 3.75 -20.56
C MET A 1 3.41 2.56 -19.65
N ILE A 2 3.06 2.69 -18.37
CA ILE A 2 3.16 1.65 -17.34
C ILE A 2 1.75 1.38 -16.80
N ARG A 3 1.36 0.11 -16.71
CA ARG A 3 0.10 -0.34 -16.12
C ARG A 3 0.34 -0.85 -14.72
N VAL A 4 -0.24 -0.19 -13.74
CA VAL A 4 -0.14 -0.54 -12.32
C VAL A 4 -1.51 -1.01 -11.83
N LEU A 5 -1.57 -2.17 -11.23
CA LEU A 5 -2.76 -2.66 -10.56
C LEU A 5 -2.63 -2.40 -9.06
N HIS A 6 -3.52 -1.57 -8.52
CA HIS A 6 -3.54 -1.21 -7.10
C HIS A 6 -4.63 -2.00 -6.38
N THR A 7 -4.26 -2.67 -5.32
CA THR A 7 -5.10 -3.46 -4.41
C THR A 7 -4.60 -3.31 -2.97
N GLY A 8 -5.36 -3.77 -2.00
CA GLY A 8 -5.01 -3.77 -0.58
C GLY A 8 -6.11 -4.44 0.24
N ASP A 9 -5.98 -4.40 1.55
CA ASP A 9 -7.00 -4.85 2.50
C ASP A 9 -7.52 -6.26 2.16
N TRP A 10 -6.56 -7.19 1.94
CA TRP A 10 -6.88 -8.57 1.57
C TRP A 10 -7.40 -9.39 2.74
N HIS A 11 -6.90 -9.12 3.95
CA HIS A 11 -7.29 -9.80 5.18
C HIS A 11 -7.34 -11.32 5.04
N ILE A 12 -6.27 -11.92 4.48
CA ILE A 12 -6.16 -13.37 4.31
C ILE A 12 -6.26 -14.04 5.69
N GLY A 13 -7.18 -15.00 5.81
CA GLY A 13 -7.48 -15.69 7.06
C GLY A 13 -8.65 -15.09 7.85
N GLN A 14 -9.28 -14.03 7.33
CA GLN A 14 -10.48 -13.43 7.91
C GLN A 14 -11.62 -14.44 7.98
N THR A 15 -12.39 -14.36 9.08
CA THR A 15 -13.64 -15.11 9.25
C THR A 15 -14.80 -14.15 9.47
N LEU A 16 -15.94 -14.43 8.85
CA LEU A 16 -17.16 -13.66 9.07
C LEU A 16 -18.15 -14.47 9.90
N ARG A 17 -18.43 -14.02 11.15
CA ARG A 17 -19.30 -14.73 12.10
C ARG A 17 -18.90 -16.19 12.31
N GLY A 18 -17.60 -16.48 12.32
CA GLY A 18 -17.04 -17.83 12.50
C GLY A 18 -16.96 -18.68 11.21
N PHE A 19 -17.40 -18.16 10.07
CA PHE A 19 -17.27 -18.84 8.79
C PHE A 19 -15.97 -18.42 8.09
N SER A 20 -15.20 -19.40 7.62
CA SER A 20 -14.01 -19.15 6.81
C SER A 20 -14.36 -18.48 5.48
N ARG A 21 -13.52 -17.54 5.06
CA ARG A 21 -13.64 -16.79 3.78
C ARG A 21 -12.64 -17.28 2.73
N GLU A 22 -12.05 -18.45 2.92
CA GLU A 22 -11.01 -18.99 2.03
C GLU A 22 -11.48 -19.16 0.59
N ARG A 23 -12.72 -19.61 0.39
CA ARG A 23 -13.29 -19.79 -0.95
C ARG A 23 -13.45 -18.47 -1.70
N GLU A 24 -13.87 -17.41 -0.99
CA GLU A 24 -13.99 -16.08 -1.56
C GLU A 24 -12.60 -15.52 -1.90
N HIS A 25 -11.62 -15.68 -1.00
CA HIS A 25 -10.24 -15.29 -1.30
C HIS A 25 -9.69 -16.03 -2.52
N ASP A 26 -9.86 -17.34 -2.60
CA ASP A 26 -9.38 -18.13 -3.74
C ASP A 26 -10.05 -17.67 -5.06
N ALA A 27 -11.34 -17.35 -5.04
CA ALA A 27 -12.07 -16.85 -6.20
C ALA A 27 -11.56 -15.48 -6.67
N VAL A 28 -11.38 -14.52 -5.74
CA VAL A 28 -10.91 -13.16 -6.11
C VAL A 28 -9.43 -13.17 -6.50
N PHE A 29 -8.60 -14.00 -5.89
CA PHE A 29 -7.19 -14.18 -6.29
C PHE A 29 -7.08 -14.80 -7.68
N GLY A 30 -7.96 -15.74 -8.06
CA GLY A 30 -8.06 -16.23 -9.43
C GLY A 30 -8.49 -15.15 -10.43
N CYS A 31 -9.34 -14.20 -10.02
CA CYS A 31 -9.66 -13.01 -10.83
C CYS A 31 -8.46 -12.08 -10.97
N LEU A 32 -7.74 -11.82 -9.87
CA LEU A 32 -6.55 -10.98 -9.88
C LEU A 32 -5.47 -11.53 -10.82
N GLU A 33 -5.22 -12.83 -10.77
CA GLU A 33 -4.27 -13.53 -11.64
C GLU A 33 -4.63 -13.37 -13.13
N ARG A 34 -5.91 -13.55 -13.48
CA ARG A 34 -6.37 -13.30 -14.86
C ARG A 34 -6.20 -11.85 -15.28
N LEU A 35 -6.59 -10.89 -14.44
CA LEU A 35 -6.46 -9.47 -14.73
C LEU A 35 -5.00 -9.07 -14.97
N VAL A 36 -4.07 -9.58 -14.17
CA VAL A 36 -2.64 -9.33 -14.34
C VAL A 36 -2.15 -9.75 -15.72
N ALA A 37 -2.58 -10.93 -16.20
CA ALA A 37 -2.21 -11.43 -17.51
C ALA A 37 -2.93 -10.68 -18.65
N GLU A 38 -4.25 -10.52 -18.56
CA GLU A 38 -5.09 -9.93 -19.62
C GLU A 38 -4.81 -8.43 -19.83
N ARG A 39 -4.52 -7.72 -18.74
CA ARG A 39 -4.23 -6.27 -18.77
C ARG A 39 -2.75 -5.97 -18.93
N GLU A 40 -1.91 -7.01 -19.07
CA GLU A 40 -0.45 -6.88 -19.22
C GLU A 40 0.16 -5.95 -18.16
N VAL A 41 -0.16 -6.21 -16.88
CA VAL A 41 0.24 -5.37 -15.75
C VAL A 41 1.76 -5.36 -15.59
N ASP A 42 2.36 -4.18 -15.48
CA ASP A 42 3.80 -3.99 -15.25
C ASP A 42 4.15 -3.97 -13.77
N ALA A 43 3.20 -3.50 -12.92
CA ALA A 43 3.36 -3.55 -11.48
C ALA A 43 2.05 -3.87 -10.75
N LEU A 44 2.12 -4.70 -9.71
CA LEU A 44 1.07 -4.91 -8.73
C LEU A 44 1.47 -4.23 -7.43
N VAL A 45 0.63 -3.34 -6.91
CA VAL A 45 0.83 -2.66 -5.63
C VAL A 45 -0.23 -3.14 -4.64
N VAL A 46 0.21 -3.72 -3.52
CA VAL A 46 -0.63 -4.16 -2.40
C VAL A 46 -0.42 -3.21 -1.23
N ALA A 47 -1.41 -2.37 -0.98
CA ALA A 47 -1.32 -1.24 -0.05
C ALA A 47 -1.73 -1.62 1.38
N GLY A 48 -1.12 -2.67 1.93
CA GLY A 48 -1.29 -3.09 3.33
C GLY A 48 -2.44 -4.06 3.59
N ASP A 49 -2.51 -4.51 4.85
CA ASP A 49 -3.46 -5.47 5.40
C ASP A 49 -3.58 -6.74 4.54
N VAL A 50 -2.41 -7.36 4.33
CA VAL A 50 -2.29 -8.65 3.63
C VAL A 50 -2.98 -9.75 4.42
N PHE A 51 -2.71 -9.81 5.71
CA PHE A 51 -3.31 -10.78 6.64
C PHE A 51 -4.31 -10.11 7.59
N ASP A 52 -5.30 -10.87 8.02
CA ASP A 52 -6.32 -10.40 8.97
C ASP A 52 -5.77 -10.19 10.38
N SER A 53 -4.65 -10.82 10.72
CA SER A 53 -4.04 -10.73 12.03
C SER A 53 -2.51 -10.79 11.99
N GLN A 54 -1.89 -10.26 13.05
CA GLN A 54 -0.43 -10.28 13.22
C GLN A 54 0.15 -11.70 13.36
N ASN A 55 -0.68 -12.70 13.60
CA ASN A 55 -0.28 -14.09 13.69
C ASN A 55 -1.10 -14.96 12.72
N PRO A 56 -0.89 -14.84 11.39
CA PRO A 56 -1.61 -15.61 10.40
C PRO A 56 -1.32 -17.11 10.53
N SER A 57 -2.33 -17.95 10.27
CA SER A 57 -2.16 -19.39 10.25
C SER A 57 -1.20 -19.86 9.15
N GLY A 58 -0.72 -21.10 9.26
CA GLY A 58 0.11 -21.70 8.21
C GLY A 58 -0.63 -21.77 6.87
N GLU A 59 -1.93 -22.05 6.89
CA GLU A 59 -2.80 -22.08 5.70
C GLU A 59 -2.92 -20.69 5.06
N SER A 60 -3.09 -19.64 5.86
CA SER A 60 -3.12 -18.25 5.36
C SER A 60 -1.80 -17.86 4.71
N GLN A 61 -0.67 -18.20 5.33
CA GLN A 61 0.66 -17.96 4.77
C GLN A 61 0.89 -18.76 3.49
N ALA A 62 0.53 -20.05 3.48
CA ALA A 62 0.65 -20.90 2.29
C ALA A 62 -0.17 -20.35 1.12
N ARG A 63 -1.40 -19.86 1.37
CA ARG A 63 -2.25 -19.21 0.35
C ARG A 63 -1.58 -17.97 -0.23
N PHE A 64 -1.02 -17.10 0.62
CA PHE A 64 -0.29 -15.93 0.19
C PHE A 64 0.91 -16.29 -0.69
N TYR A 65 1.78 -17.19 -0.27
CA TYR A 65 2.96 -17.57 -1.07
C TYR A 65 2.58 -18.28 -2.36
N ALA A 66 1.55 -19.12 -2.36
CA ALA A 66 1.03 -19.74 -3.56
C ALA A 66 0.50 -18.70 -4.56
N LEU A 67 -0.16 -17.65 -4.08
CA LEU A 67 -0.59 -16.52 -4.92
C LEU A 67 0.61 -15.79 -5.54
N MET A 68 1.66 -15.48 -4.75
CA MET A 68 2.86 -14.83 -5.29
C MET A 68 3.51 -15.64 -6.40
N ALA A 69 3.61 -16.96 -6.21
CA ALA A 69 4.15 -17.86 -7.22
C ALA A 69 3.30 -17.88 -8.50
N ARG A 70 1.96 -17.91 -8.39
CA ARG A 70 1.06 -17.88 -9.56
C ARG A 70 1.12 -16.53 -10.29
N LEU A 71 1.14 -15.42 -9.58
CA LEU A 71 1.26 -14.09 -10.17
C LEU A 71 2.58 -13.94 -10.93
N HIS A 72 3.68 -14.41 -10.34
CA HIS A 72 4.98 -14.44 -11.02
C HIS A 72 4.94 -15.33 -12.26
N ALA A 73 4.34 -16.52 -12.19
CA ALA A 73 4.20 -17.43 -13.34
C ALA A 73 3.34 -16.80 -14.45
N ALA A 74 2.26 -16.09 -14.09
CA ALA A 74 1.40 -15.42 -15.06
C ALA A 74 2.10 -14.23 -15.75
N ARG A 75 2.97 -13.51 -15.03
CA ARG A 75 3.68 -12.34 -15.55
C ARG A 75 5.08 -12.21 -14.93
N PRO A 76 6.10 -12.95 -15.40
CA PRO A 76 7.42 -13.02 -14.75
C PRO A 76 8.18 -11.67 -14.69
N ALA A 77 7.90 -10.74 -15.62
CA ALA A 77 8.52 -9.42 -15.64
C ALA A 77 7.83 -8.38 -14.75
N MET A 78 6.66 -8.72 -14.15
CA MET A 78 5.90 -7.80 -13.31
C MET A 78 6.62 -7.55 -11.98
N THR A 79 6.71 -6.28 -11.59
CA THR A 79 7.15 -5.89 -10.25
C THR A 79 5.98 -5.98 -9.27
N ILE A 80 6.13 -6.71 -8.18
CA ILE A 80 5.10 -6.76 -7.11
C ILE A 80 5.64 -6.00 -5.90
N VAL A 81 4.90 -4.98 -5.44
CA VAL A 81 5.24 -4.18 -4.26
C VAL A 81 4.16 -4.40 -3.20
N ILE A 82 4.58 -4.88 -2.03
CA ILE A 82 3.67 -5.17 -0.91
C ILE A 82 4.12 -4.34 0.29
N THR A 83 3.21 -3.57 0.86
CA THR A 83 3.46 -2.86 2.12
C THR A 83 2.67 -3.50 3.25
N ALA A 84 3.15 -3.39 4.49
CA ALA A 84 2.40 -3.84 5.64
C ALA A 84 1.33 -2.82 6.03
N GLY A 85 0.16 -3.31 6.39
CA GLY A 85 -0.89 -2.54 7.05
C GLY A 85 -0.82 -2.66 8.58
N ASN A 86 -1.87 -2.21 9.26
CA ASN A 86 -1.94 -2.27 10.72
C ASN A 86 -2.33 -3.65 11.27
N HIS A 87 -2.92 -4.50 10.46
CA HIS A 87 -3.20 -5.90 10.82
C HIS A 87 -1.97 -6.80 10.64
N ASP A 88 -0.99 -6.40 9.84
CA ASP A 88 0.19 -7.18 9.56
C ASP A 88 1.24 -7.09 10.67
N ALA A 89 1.91 -8.22 10.97
CA ALA A 89 3.17 -8.19 11.70
C ALA A 89 4.30 -7.86 10.72
N ALA A 90 4.66 -6.59 10.62
CA ALA A 90 5.59 -6.05 9.63
C ALA A 90 6.89 -6.87 9.46
N GLY A 91 7.53 -7.25 10.57
CA GLY A 91 8.76 -8.07 10.53
C GLY A 91 8.52 -9.49 10.03
N ARG A 92 7.34 -10.07 10.29
CA ARG A 92 6.96 -11.40 9.79
C ARG A 92 6.68 -11.36 8.30
N LEU A 93 5.99 -10.31 7.83
CA LEU A 93 5.72 -10.11 6.41
C LEU A 93 7.02 -9.92 5.62
N GLU A 94 8.02 -9.25 6.18
CA GLU A 94 9.35 -9.07 5.58
C GLU A 94 10.25 -10.30 5.67
N ALA A 95 10.03 -11.23 6.60
CA ALA A 95 10.96 -12.34 6.85
C ALA A 95 11.32 -13.17 5.59
N PRO A 96 10.38 -13.49 4.68
CA PRO A 96 10.68 -14.24 3.45
C PRO A 96 11.25 -13.37 2.32
N ARG A 97 11.51 -12.08 2.54
CA ARG A 97 11.94 -11.12 1.52
C ARG A 97 13.05 -11.63 0.60
N PRO A 98 14.16 -12.27 1.08
CA PRO A 98 15.22 -12.73 0.19
C PRO A 98 14.73 -13.74 -0.86
N LEU A 99 13.72 -14.55 -0.53
CA LEU A 99 13.11 -15.51 -1.45
C LEU A 99 12.11 -14.81 -2.40
N LEU A 100 11.35 -13.85 -1.88
CA LEU A 100 10.35 -13.12 -2.65
C LEU A 100 10.98 -12.17 -3.68
N GLU A 101 12.08 -11.52 -3.33
CA GLU A 101 12.81 -10.65 -4.27
C GLU A 101 13.36 -11.41 -5.47
N ALA A 102 13.70 -12.69 -5.32
CA ALA A 102 14.14 -13.55 -6.44
C ALA A 102 13.05 -13.75 -7.51
N ILE A 103 11.79 -13.51 -7.18
CA ILE A 103 10.64 -13.57 -8.09
C ILE A 103 9.97 -12.20 -8.31
N GLY A 104 10.71 -11.11 -8.09
CA GLY A 104 10.24 -9.74 -8.35
C GLY A 104 9.21 -9.21 -7.33
N VAL A 105 9.11 -9.82 -6.14
CA VAL A 105 8.20 -9.40 -5.06
C VAL A 105 8.98 -8.63 -4.00
N HIS A 106 8.70 -7.34 -3.88
CA HIS A 106 9.32 -6.43 -2.92
C HIS A 106 8.38 -6.19 -1.73
N VAL A 107 8.81 -6.62 -0.54
CA VAL A 107 8.01 -6.46 0.69
C VAL A 107 8.62 -5.39 1.58
N VAL A 108 7.80 -4.42 1.99
CA VAL A 108 8.15 -3.34 2.91
C VAL A 108 7.25 -3.39 4.13
N GLY A 109 7.77 -3.90 5.24
CA GLY A 109 7.03 -4.03 6.49
C GLY A 109 7.10 -2.79 7.37
N ASN A 110 8.30 -2.22 7.52
CA ASN A 110 8.55 -1.03 8.31
C ASN A 110 9.44 -0.04 7.57
N VAL A 111 9.35 1.22 7.94
CA VAL A 111 10.32 2.20 7.48
C VAL A 111 11.68 1.88 8.10
N ARG A 112 12.66 1.67 7.24
CA ARG A 112 14.03 1.29 7.63
C ARG A 112 14.96 2.49 7.57
N ARG A 113 15.83 2.57 8.57
CA ARG A 113 16.90 3.56 8.64
C ARG A 113 18.24 2.85 8.75
N ARG A 114 19.26 3.42 8.11
CA ARG A 114 20.65 3.03 8.22
C ARG A 114 21.44 4.26 8.62
N ASP A 115 22.17 4.19 9.71
CA ASP A 115 22.96 5.30 10.27
C ASP A 115 22.12 6.59 10.45
N GLY A 116 20.87 6.44 10.88
CA GLY A 116 19.93 7.54 11.11
C GLY A 116 19.17 8.04 9.86
N ALA A 117 19.68 7.79 8.66
CA ALA A 117 19.04 8.17 7.40
C ALA A 117 18.06 7.09 6.91
N ILE A 118 17.12 7.47 6.03
CA ILE A 118 16.23 6.52 5.36
C ILE A 118 17.07 5.53 4.52
N ASP A 119 16.86 4.23 4.72
CA ASP A 119 17.42 3.19 3.85
C ASP A 119 16.59 3.09 2.56
N LEU A 120 16.86 4.00 1.63
CA LEU A 120 16.06 4.19 0.42
C LEU A 120 16.00 2.94 -0.46
N GLU A 121 17.03 2.07 -0.42
CA GLU A 121 17.04 0.79 -1.17
C GLU A 121 15.90 -0.14 -0.75
N ARG A 122 15.34 0.08 0.43
CA ARG A 122 14.19 -0.66 0.95
C ARG A 122 12.85 -0.08 0.49
N HIS A 123 12.83 1.19 0.12
CA HIS A 123 11.60 1.95 -0.08
C HIS A 123 11.35 2.39 -1.50
N LEU A 124 12.39 2.60 -2.30
CA LEU A 124 12.24 3.03 -3.69
C LEU A 124 12.39 1.84 -4.63
N VAL A 125 11.27 1.37 -5.15
CA VAL A 125 11.20 0.17 -6.00
C VAL A 125 11.02 0.58 -7.46
N PRO A 126 11.96 0.21 -8.36
CA PRO A 126 11.83 0.50 -9.77
C PRO A 126 10.79 -0.41 -10.43
N VAL A 127 9.91 0.19 -11.23
CA VAL A 127 8.98 -0.52 -12.10
C VAL A 127 9.54 -0.52 -13.52
N ARG A 128 9.64 -1.71 -14.11
CA ARG A 128 10.16 -1.87 -15.46
C ARG A 128 9.02 -2.02 -16.47
N ALA A 129 9.18 -1.38 -17.61
CA ALA A 129 8.32 -1.62 -18.76
C ALA A 129 8.65 -2.98 -19.41
N GLY A 130 7.81 -3.43 -20.35
CA GLY A 130 8.00 -4.67 -21.07
C GLY A 130 9.32 -4.79 -21.86
N ASN A 131 10.01 -3.66 -22.14
CA ASN A 131 11.34 -3.62 -22.73
C ASN A 131 12.49 -3.77 -21.71
N GLY A 132 12.16 -3.91 -20.41
CA GLY A 132 13.13 -4.04 -19.31
C GLY A 132 13.67 -2.73 -18.75
N GLU A 133 13.38 -1.57 -19.36
CA GLU A 133 13.81 -0.27 -18.87
C GLU A 133 12.97 0.16 -17.65
N VAL A 134 13.61 0.86 -16.71
CA VAL A 134 12.88 1.49 -15.60
C VAL A 134 12.04 2.63 -16.14
N ALA A 135 10.74 2.56 -15.95
CA ALA A 135 9.77 3.52 -16.50
C ALA A 135 8.89 4.21 -15.46
N ALA A 136 8.95 3.77 -14.20
CA ALA A 136 8.33 4.43 -13.05
C ALA A 136 9.07 4.03 -11.77
N GLN A 137 8.78 4.73 -10.67
CA GLN A 137 9.25 4.42 -9.33
C GLN A 137 8.07 4.30 -8.38
N VAL A 138 8.13 3.33 -7.46
CA VAL A 138 7.19 3.21 -6.33
C VAL A 138 7.93 3.55 -5.05
N LEU A 139 7.52 4.61 -4.36
CA LEU A 139 7.94 4.90 -3.00
C LEU A 139 7.02 4.12 -2.06
N ALA A 140 7.51 2.97 -1.61
CA ALA A 140 6.76 2.02 -0.80
C ALA A 140 6.81 2.41 0.67
N VAL A 141 5.68 2.84 1.21
CA VAL A 141 5.52 3.25 2.61
C VAL A 141 4.43 2.40 3.25
N SER A 142 4.79 1.67 4.29
CA SER A 142 3.89 0.84 5.09
C SER A 142 3.13 1.68 6.12
N TYR A 143 2.22 1.03 6.85
CA TYR A 143 1.55 1.62 8.00
C TYR A 143 2.56 2.29 8.96
N PRO A 144 2.40 3.58 9.28
CA PRO A 144 3.34 4.33 10.10
C PRO A 144 3.17 3.97 11.59
N THR A 145 3.86 2.93 12.04
CA THR A 145 3.89 2.58 13.47
C THR A 145 4.62 3.66 14.29
N ALA A 146 4.34 3.73 15.59
CA ALA A 146 5.03 4.67 16.48
C ALA A 146 6.57 4.55 16.42
N ALA A 147 7.08 3.35 16.18
CA ALA A 147 8.53 3.09 16.05
C ALA A 147 9.14 3.65 14.75
N CYS A 148 8.33 3.88 13.71
CA CYS A 148 8.76 4.44 12.43
C CYS A 148 8.71 5.96 12.39
N LEU A 149 7.87 6.56 13.25
CA LEU A 149 7.70 8.00 13.30
C LEU A 149 8.92 8.68 13.91
N PRO A 150 9.29 9.88 13.44
CA PRO A 150 10.28 10.70 14.12
C PRO A 150 9.88 10.98 15.56
N PRO A 151 10.83 11.08 16.50
CA PRO A 151 10.53 11.44 17.88
C PRO A 151 9.78 12.78 17.94
N LEU A 152 8.66 12.84 18.66
CA LEU A 152 7.85 14.05 18.77
C LEU A 152 8.65 15.25 19.31
N SER A 153 9.69 15.00 20.08
CA SER A 153 10.64 16.01 20.60
C SER A 153 11.55 16.61 19.51
N SER A 154 11.75 15.92 18.40
CA SER A 154 12.57 16.40 17.27
C SER A 154 11.77 17.21 16.26
N LEU A 155 10.43 17.22 16.38
CA LEU A 155 9.57 18.03 15.53
C LEU A 155 9.70 19.48 15.94
N GLY A 156 10.15 20.35 15.02
CA GLY A 156 10.30 21.78 15.26
C GLY A 156 9.02 22.43 15.80
N SER A 157 9.16 23.60 16.41
CA SER A 157 8.04 24.36 16.98
C SER A 157 7.10 24.97 15.93
N GLU A 158 7.47 24.91 14.65
CA GLU A 158 6.64 25.43 13.56
C GLU A 158 5.38 24.59 13.39
N ARG A 159 4.25 25.17 13.77
CA ARG A 159 2.92 24.63 13.50
C ARG A 159 2.39 25.24 12.21
N ARG A 160 1.98 24.42 11.26
CA ARG A 160 1.13 24.90 10.16
C ARG A 160 -0.24 25.27 10.73
N ILE A 161 -0.85 26.32 10.19
CA ILE A 161 -2.19 26.76 10.61
C ILE A 161 -3.18 25.61 10.42
N GLY A 162 -3.85 25.19 11.51
CA GLY A 162 -4.80 24.08 11.50
C GLY A 162 -4.22 22.72 11.91
N GLU A 163 -2.92 22.58 12.12
CA GLU A 163 -2.28 21.33 12.52
C GLU A 163 -2.24 21.21 14.04
N THR A 164 -3.17 20.46 14.62
CA THR A 164 -3.32 20.31 16.08
C THR A 164 -2.63 19.06 16.63
N SER A 165 -2.47 18.01 15.81
CA SER A 165 -1.95 16.71 16.26
C SER A 165 -0.43 16.57 16.03
N PRO A 166 0.35 16.25 17.09
CA PRO A 166 1.77 15.89 16.93
C PRO A 166 2.01 14.68 16.03
N ILE A 167 1.05 13.74 15.99
CA ILE A 167 1.14 12.53 15.15
C ILE A 167 1.02 12.90 13.67
N VAL A 168 0.09 13.77 13.31
CA VAL A 168 -0.04 14.26 11.93
C VAL A 168 1.25 14.90 11.45
N ARG A 169 1.90 15.71 12.31
CA ARG A 169 3.22 16.30 12.01
C ARG A 169 4.29 15.23 11.81
N ALA A 170 4.33 14.21 12.68
CA ALA A 170 5.30 13.14 12.57
C ALA A 170 5.11 12.31 11.28
N VAL A 171 3.87 12.06 10.87
CA VAL A 171 3.55 11.40 9.59
C VAL A 171 3.99 12.26 8.40
N ARG A 172 3.68 13.57 8.44
CA ARG A 172 4.12 14.53 7.42
C ARG A 172 5.65 14.54 7.28
N ASP A 173 6.35 14.62 8.40
CA ASP A 173 7.80 14.62 8.43
C ASP A 173 8.37 13.29 7.89
N LEU A 174 7.76 12.17 8.23
CA LEU A 174 8.14 10.86 7.70
C LEU A 174 8.03 10.81 6.17
N TYR A 175 6.90 11.21 5.59
CA TYR A 175 6.72 11.25 4.14
C TYR A 175 7.68 12.24 3.48
N GLY A 176 7.88 13.40 4.12
CA GLY A 176 8.85 14.40 3.67
C GLY A 176 10.28 13.85 3.60
N GLN A 177 10.74 13.18 4.67
CA GLN A 177 12.08 12.56 4.69
C GLN A 177 12.24 11.47 3.62
N LEU A 178 11.23 10.60 3.44
CA LEU A 178 11.22 9.56 2.42
C LEU A 178 11.30 10.16 1.01
N PHE A 179 10.51 11.19 0.76
CA PHE A 179 10.48 11.83 -0.55
C PHE A 179 11.79 12.60 -0.86
N GLU A 180 12.32 13.38 0.10
CA GLU A 180 13.59 14.07 -0.08
C GLU A 180 14.76 13.11 -0.35
N ALA A 181 14.76 11.94 0.30
CA ALA A 181 15.74 10.90 0.02
C ALA A 181 15.55 10.30 -1.39
N ALA A 182 14.30 10.15 -1.87
CA ALA A 182 13.97 9.57 -3.16
C ALA A 182 14.21 10.54 -4.33
N ARG A 183 13.95 11.83 -4.14
CA ARG A 183 13.95 12.90 -5.19
C ARG A 183 15.17 12.84 -6.15
N PRO A 184 16.43 12.70 -5.66
CA PRO A 184 17.59 12.64 -6.55
C PRO A 184 17.62 11.42 -7.48
N ARG A 185 16.87 10.36 -7.13
CA ARG A 185 16.83 9.10 -7.89
C ARG A 185 15.64 8.97 -8.83
N LEU A 186 14.71 9.93 -8.81
CA LEU A 186 13.52 9.87 -9.66
C LEU A 186 13.87 10.08 -11.13
N ALA A 187 14.89 10.90 -11.45
CA ALA A 187 15.37 11.14 -12.82
C ALA A 187 14.25 11.52 -13.83
N GLY A 188 13.21 12.21 -13.36
CA GLY A 188 12.05 12.58 -14.18
C GLY A 188 11.03 11.46 -14.42
N LEU A 189 11.23 10.28 -13.85
CA LEU A 189 10.28 9.17 -13.95
C LEU A 189 9.02 9.44 -13.12
N PRO A 190 7.84 8.93 -13.54
CA PRO A 190 6.63 8.95 -12.74
C PRO A 190 6.85 8.33 -11.38
N LEU A 191 6.39 9.01 -10.32
CA LEU A 191 6.41 8.52 -8.94
C LEU A 191 5.02 8.06 -8.52
N LEU A 192 4.95 6.85 -8.00
CA LEU A 192 3.81 6.31 -7.29
C LEU A 192 4.18 6.19 -5.81
N VAL A 193 3.29 6.58 -4.91
CA VAL A 193 3.52 6.50 -3.46
C VAL A 193 2.50 5.56 -2.86
N THR A 194 2.89 4.75 -1.90
CA THR A 194 1.93 3.94 -1.13
C THR A 194 1.68 4.54 0.25
N GLY A 195 0.57 4.17 0.85
CA GLY A 195 0.26 4.45 2.24
C GLY A 195 -0.81 3.51 2.78
N HIS A 196 -0.79 3.31 4.10
CA HIS A 196 -1.83 2.56 4.80
C HIS A 196 -2.20 3.35 6.04
N LEU A 197 -3.14 4.29 5.91
CA LEU A 197 -3.52 5.25 6.97
C LEU A 197 -4.84 5.93 6.62
N HIS A 198 -5.50 6.50 7.64
CA HIS A 198 -6.70 7.29 7.43
C HIS A 198 -6.35 8.71 6.96
N VAL A 199 -6.79 9.06 5.76
CA VAL A 199 -6.63 10.40 5.18
C VAL A 199 -7.93 11.19 5.33
N ALA A 200 -7.83 12.46 5.71
CA ALA A 200 -8.97 13.35 5.92
C ALA A 200 -9.87 13.42 4.67
N GLY A 201 -11.16 13.28 4.90
CA GLY A 201 -12.17 13.20 3.83
C GLY A 201 -12.45 11.78 3.33
N GLY A 202 -11.69 10.77 3.77
CA GLY A 202 -12.01 9.37 3.54
C GLY A 202 -13.23 8.92 4.35
N LEU A 203 -14.09 8.13 3.72
CA LEU A 203 -15.29 7.57 4.33
C LEU A 203 -14.97 6.19 4.92
N GLU A 204 -15.13 6.05 6.22
CA GLU A 204 -14.95 4.80 6.96
C GLU A 204 -16.16 3.88 6.77
N SER A 205 -15.94 2.56 6.88
CA SER A 205 -17.00 1.55 6.97
C SER A 205 -17.41 1.39 8.43
N GLU A 206 -18.68 1.44 8.72
CA GLU A 206 -19.18 1.40 10.09
C GLU A 206 -18.79 0.08 10.78
N GLY A 207 -17.93 0.18 11.81
CA GLY A 207 -17.50 -0.94 12.65
C GLY A 207 -16.52 -1.95 12.02
N ALA A 208 -15.99 -1.66 10.82
CA ALA A 208 -15.10 -2.57 10.11
C ALA A 208 -13.61 -2.21 10.24
N GLU A 209 -13.28 -0.93 10.12
CA GLU A 209 -11.89 -0.49 10.26
C GLU A 209 -11.52 -0.29 11.73
N ARG A 210 -10.35 -0.77 12.13
CA ARG A 210 -9.80 -0.44 13.44
C ARG A 210 -9.35 1.00 13.43
N ARG A 211 -10.02 1.87 14.19
CA ARG A 211 -9.53 3.21 14.44
C ARG A 211 -8.16 3.12 15.09
N ILE A 212 -7.13 3.42 14.33
CA ILE A 212 -5.76 3.30 14.81
C ILE A 212 -5.02 4.59 14.58
N LEU A 213 -4.82 5.27 15.67
CA LEU A 213 -3.53 5.88 16.02
C LEU A 213 -3.59 6.10 17.54
N VAL A 214 -2.49 5.85 18.23
CA VAL A 214 -2.39 6.02 19.67
C VAL A 214 -2.85 7.44 20.02
N GLY A 215 -4.06 7.58 20.64
CA GLY A 215 -4.56 8.86 21.13
C GLY A 215 -5.77 9.46 20.43
N GLY A 216 -6.52 8.73 19.56
CA GLY A 216 -7.78 9.22 18.99
C GLY A 216 -7.70 9.67 17.52
N GLU A 217 -8.80 10.17 16.99
CA GLU A 217 -9.03 10.54 15.60
C GLU A 217 -7.97 11.44 14.98
N HIS A 218 -7.04 10.86 14.22
CA HIS A 218 -6.06 11.64 13.49
C HIS A 218 -6.07 11.29 12.02
N ALA A 219 -7.12 11.76 11.34
CA ALA A 219 -7.10 11.79 9.89
C ALA A 219 -5.95 12.68 9.42
N VAL A 220 -5.08 12.13 8.60
CA VAL A 220 -3.92 12.84 8.05
C VAL A 220 -4.38 13.63 6.82
N PRO A 221 -4.07 14.93 6.68
CA PRO A 221 -4.40 15.67 5.47
C PRO A 221 -3.72 15.08 4.24
N ALA A 222 -4.38 15.11 3.08
CA ALA A 222 -3.83 14.55 1.84
C ALA A 222 -2.55 15.26 1.35
N ASP A 223 -2.29 16.46 1.82
CA ASP A 223 -1.08 17.25 1.51
C ASP A 223 0.20 16.76 2.23
N VAL A 224 0.13 15.66 2.98
CA VAL A 224 1.33 14.98 3.49
C VAL A 224 2.06 14.22 2.39
N PHE A 225 1.37 13.87 1.31
CA PHE A 225 1.98 13.20 0.17
C PHE A 225 2.67 14.22 -0.74
N PRO A 226 3.78 13.85 -1.39
CA PRO A 226 4.49 14.76 -2.29
C PRO A 226 3.61 15.13 -3.50
N GLU A 227 3.60 16.41 -3.86
CA GLU A 227 2.85 16.92 -5.02
C GLU A 227 3.33 16.30 -6.34
N GLU A 228 4.58 15.86 -6.40
CA GLU A 228 5.19 15.20 -7.55
C GLU A 228 4.68 13.77 -7.76
N ALA A 229 4.01 13.17 -6.78
CA ALA A 229 3.40 11.85 -6.96
C ALA A 229 2.34 11.91 -8.05
N ARG A 230 2.46 11.04 -9.04
CA ARG A 230 1.45 10.86 -10.09
C ARG A 230 0.23 10.12 -9.59
N TYR A 231 0.42 9.28 -8.59
CA TYR A 231 -0.63 8.49 -7.96
C TYR A 231 -0.22 8.12 -6.54
N VAL A 232 -1.18 8.15 -5.62
CA VAL A 232 -1.01 7.68 -4.25
C VAL A 232 -1.96 6.52 -4.01
N ALA A 233 -1.38 5.33 -3.83
CA ALA A 233 -2.08 4.07 -3.60
C ALA A 233 -2.28 3.85 -2.10
N LEU A 234 -3.51 3.97 -1.62
CA LEU A 234 -3.87 3.81 -0.21
C LEU A 234 -4.64 2.50 0.04
N GLY A 235 -4.31 1.84 1.14
CA GLY A 235 -5.14 0.88 1.84
C GLY A 235 -5.62 1.44 3.17
N HIS A 236 -6.30 0.61 3.98
CA HIS A 236 -6.88 0.87 5.29
C HIS A 236 -8.39 1.12 5.26
N LEU A 237 -8.92 1.91 4.33
CA LEU A 237 -10.36 2.10 4.18
C LEU A 237 -10.91 1.14 3.13
N HIS A 238 -11.85 0.27 3.55
CA HIS A 238 -12.36 -0.83 2.74
C HIS A 238 -13.30 -0.38 1.63
N ARG A 239 -13.73 0.89 1.63
CA ARG A 239 -14.52 1.48 0.56
C ARG A 239 -13.61 2.09 -0.51
N ALA A 240 -13.72 1.60 -1.75
CA ALA A 240 -13.02 2.19 -2.89
C ALA A 240 -13.47 3.63 -3.10
N GLN A 241 -12.54 4.58 -3.05
CA GLN A 241 -12.83 6.02 -3.14
C GLN A 241 -11.60 6.84 -3.55
N ALA A 242 -11.86 7.97 -4.19
CA ALA A 242 -10.85 8.97 -4.52
C ALA A 242 -10.95 10.17 -3.59
N LEU A 243 -9.83 10.79 -3.28
CA LEU A 243 -9.74 12.00 -2.48
C LEU A 243 -9.22 13.17 -3.34
N GLY A 244 -9.68 14.37 -3.02
CA GLY A 244 -9.22 15.60 -3.67
C GLY A 244 -9.38 15.57 -5.19
N ASN A 245 -8.27 15.73 -5.92
CA ASN A 245 -8.21 15.72 -7.38
C ASN A 245 -8.24 14.31 -8.01
N GLY A 246 -8.37 13.26 -7.19
CA GLY A 246 -8.42 11.87 -7.66
C GLY A 246 -7.06 11.15 -7.74
N GLN A 247 -5.95 11.83 -7.49
CA GLN A 247 -4.62 11.21 -7.44
C GLN A 247 -4.43 10.34 -6.20
N VAL A 248 -5.05 10.69 -5.08
CA VAL A 248 -5.02 9.92 -3.82
C VAL A 248 -6.23 9.03 -3.77
N ARG A 249 -6.04 7.72 -3.71
CA ARG A 249 -7.14 6.75 -3.78
C ARG A 249 -6.96 5.58 -2.83
N TYR A 250 -8.06 5.17 -2.24
CA TYR A 250 -8.22 3.86 -1.62
C TYR A 250 -8.75 2.88 -2.67
N CYS A 251 -8.13 1.73 -2.80
CA CYS A 251 -8.65 0.64 -3.66
C CYS A 251 -9.87 -0.04 -3.03
N GLY A 252 -10.00 0.03 -1.71
CA GLY A 252 -10.93 -0.77 -0.95
C GLY A 252 -10.51 -2.23 -0.83
N SER A 253 -11.29 -3.02 -0.07
CA SER A 253 -11.06 -4.45 0.08
C SER A 253 -11.52 -5.25 -1.15
N LEU A 254 -10.91 -6.43 -1.37
CA LEU A 254 -11.29 -7.31 -2.49
C LEU A 254 -12.65 -7.99 -2.30
N ILE A 255 -13.05 -8.19 -1.05
CA ILE A 255 -14.33 -8.81 -0.66
C ILE A 255 -14.92 -8.01 0.50
N PRO A 256 -16.25 -8.07 0.73
CA PRO A 256 -16.83 -7.47 1.93
C PRO A 256 -16.27 -8.14 3.20
N LEU A 257 -15.63 -7.39 4.08
CA LEU A 257 -15.08 -7.89 5.34
C LEU A 257 -16.09 -7.82 6.48
N SER A 258 -17.16 -7.04 6.29
CA SER A 258 -18.31 -6.96 7.20
C SER A 258 -19.63 -6.91 6.44
N ALA A 259 -20.75 -7.07 7.15
CA ALA A 259 -22.08 -6.95 6.55
C ALA A 259 -22.37 -5.52 6.08
N ALA A 260 -21.77 -4.50 6.70
CA ALA A 260 -21.94 -3.10 6.32
C ALA A 260 -21.29 -2.78 4.96
N GLU A 261 -20.31 -3.57 4.54
CA GLU A 261 -19.59 -3.37 3.28
C GLU A 261 -20.24 -4.04 2.06
N GLN A 262 -21.28 -4.85 2.28
CA GLN A 262 -21.98 -5.55 1.19
C GLN A 262 -22.45 -4.63 0.05
N PRO A 263 -22.83 -3.35 0.27
CA PRO A 263 -23.23 -2.45 -0.79
C PRO A 263 -22.05 -1.85 -1.57
N TYR A 264 -20.79 -2.06 -1.16
CA TYR A 264 -19.63 -1.45 -1.81
C TYR A 264 -19.28 -2.16 -3.12
N ARG A 265 -18.58 -1.42 -3.97
CA ARG A 265 -17.91 -2.03 -5.12
C ARG A 265 -16.54 -2.53 -4.68
N HIS A 266 -16.39 -3.84 -4.62
CA HIS A 266 -15.11 -4.50 -4.31
C HIS A 266 -14.36 -4.80 -5.60
N GLY A 267 -13.03 -4.62 -5.57
CA GLY A 267 -12.21 -4.84 -6.75
C GLY A 267 -10.80 -4.27 -6.62
N VAL A 268 -10.26 -3.89 -7.76
CA VAL A 268 -8.91 -3.32 -7.88
C VAL A 268 -8.99 -2.04 -8.71
N THR A 269 -7.95 -1.20 -8.63
CA THR A 269 -7.83 0.00 -9.46
C THR A 269 -6.70 -0.21 -10.47
N LEU A 270 -7.01 -0.13 -11.77
CA LEU A 270 -5.98 -0.11 -12.81
C LEU A 270 -5.59 1.33 -13.08
N VAL A 271 -4.29 1.60 -12.98
CA VAL A 271 -3.69 2.92 -13.17
C VAL A 271 -2.72 2.85 -14.34
N THR A 272 -2.93 3.67 -15.36
CA THR A 272 -2.00 3.82 -16.48
C THR A 272 -1.19 5.10 -16.30
N LEU A 273 0.12 4.95 -16.14
CA LEU A 273 1.07 6.05 -16.01
C LEU A 273 1.76 6.31 -17.33
N GLY A 274 1.62 7.53 -17.84
CA GLY A 274 2.28 8.03 -19.02
C GLY A 274 2.98 9.36 -18.76
N ALA A 275 3.21 10.14 -19.81
CA ALA A 275 3.78 11.49 -19.72
C ALA A 275 2.81 12.51 -19.09
N GLY A 276 1.51 12.24 -19.15
CA GLY A 276 0.44 13.08 -18.62
C GLY A 276 -0.03 12.69 -17.22
N ALA A 277 -1.26 13.09 -16.87
CA ALA A 277 -1.94 12.64 -15.67
C ALA A 277 -2.18 11.12 -15.71
N ALA A 278 -2.32 10.50 -14.53
CA ALA A 278 -2.69 9.08 -14.44
C ALA A 278 -4.10 8.85 -14.98
N GLU A 279 -4.26 7.82 -15.82
CA GLU A 279 -5.57 7.33 -16.24
C GLU A 279 -5.99 6.22 -15.26
N ILE A 280 -7.24 6.25 -14.79
CA ILE A 280 -7.73 5.39 -13.70
C ILE A 280 -9.02 4.68 -14.14
N GLU A 281 -8.98 3.36 -14.07
CA GLU A 281 -10.10 2.45 -14.36
C GLU A 281 -10.47 1.60 -13.15
#